data_d5188bd5b079b5ec817a99d6fa336034
#
_entry.id   d5188bd5b079b5ec817a99d6fa336034
#
_cell.length_a   1.000
_cell.length_b   1.000
_cell.length_c   1.000
_cell.angle_alpha   90.00
_cell.angle_beta   90.00
_cell.angle_gamma   90.00
#
_symmetry.space_group_name_H-M   'P 1'
#
loop_
_entity.id
_entity.type
_entity.pdbx_description
1 polymer ?
#
loop_
_entity_poly.entity_id
_entity_poly.type
_entity_poly.pdbx_seq_one_letter_code
_entity_poly.pdbx_strand_id
1 'polypeptide(L)'
;MIERVWRGRVSDENAVAYRDFLRDRFLPAAHGIPGYLGARVSRRRVGDRWEFMTVTLFESLDSIRAFAGDDPERAHVAPQARALLAEWDERTAHFEPIFEDRPETSSD
;
A
#
# COMPACT_ATOMS: atom_id res chain seq x y z
N MET A 1 12.30 -10.51 2.55
CA MET A 1 11.40 -9.45 2.08
C MET A 1 9.95 -9.80 2.42
N ILE A 2 9.20 -8.82 2.85
CA ILE A 2 7.78 -9.00 3.19
C ILE A 2 6.96 -8.01 2.35
N GLU A 3 5.86 -8.50 1.78
CA GLU A 3 4.87 -7.66 1.12
C GLU A 3 3.76 -7.36 2.10
N ARG A 4 3.50 -6.08 2.34
CA ARG A 4 2.41 -5.61 3.18
C ARG A 4 1.29 -5.11 2.27
N VAL A 5 0.15 -5.79 2.31
CA VAL A 5 -0.99 -5.51 1.42
C VAL A 5 -2.11 -4.87 2.20
N TRP A 6 -2.62 -3.75 1.69
CA TRP A 6 -3.73 -3.04 2.30
C TRP A 6 -4.67 -2.50 1.23
N ARG A 7 -5.95 -2.44 1.55
CA ARG A 7 -6.97 -1.97 0.61
C ARG A 7 -7.83 -0.90 1.24
N GLY A 8 -8.12 0.12 0.43
CA GLY A 8 -9.05 1.17 0.79
C GLY A 8 -9.96 1.48 -0.39
N ARG A 9 -11.17 1.93 -0.11
CA ARG A 9 -12.17 2.22 -1.13
C ARG A 9 -12.58 3.68 -1.06
N VAL A 10 -12.66 4.29 -2.22
CA VAL A 10 -13.03 5.70 -2.35
C VAL A 10 -14.20 5.85 -3.30
N SER A 11 -14.97 6.93 -3.15
CA SER A 11 -15.96 7.32 -4.13
C SER A 11 -15.29 7.74 -5.42
N ASP A 12 -16.06 7.75 -6.50
CA ASP A 12 -15.57 8.23 -7.78
C ASP A 12 -15.05 9.67 -7.70
N GLU A 13 -15.72 10.51 -6.91
CA GLU A 13 -15.32 11.90 -6.68
C GLU A 13 -13.95 12.05 -6.04
N ASN A 14 -13.61 11.15 -5.12
CA ASN A 14 -12.37 11.22 -4.36
C ASN A 14 -11.22 10.41 -4.95
N ALA A 15 -11.46 9.69 -6.04
CA ALA A 15 -10.46 8.77 -6.61
C ALA A 15 -9.18 9.49 -7.04
N VAL A 16 -9.30 10.62 -7.71
CA VAL A 16 -8.13 11.39 -8.17
C VAL A 16 -7.38 11.98 -6.98
N ALA A 17 -8.10 12.56 -6.02
CA ALA A 17 -7.49 13.14 -4.83
C ALA A 17 -6.76 12.08 -4.01
N TYR A 18 -7.31 10.89 -3.89
CA TYR A 18 -6.66 9.80 -3.16
C TYR A 18 -5.42 9.28 -3.89
N ARG A 19 -5.48 9.14 -5.21
CA ARG A 19 -4.33 8.79 -6.03
C ARG A 19 -3.21 9.80 -5.81
N ASP A 20 -3.53 11.09 -5.85
CA ASP A 20 -2.54 12.15 -5.69
C ASP A 20 -1.96 12.16 -4.28
N PHE A 21 -2.78 11.90 -3.27
CA PHE A 21 -2.30 11.74 -1.89
C PHE A 21 -1.27 10.60 -1.78
N LEU A 22 -1.54 9.46 -2.37
CA LEU A 22 -0.61 8.32 -2.33
C LEU A 22 0.71 8.67 -3.01
N ARG A 23 0.65 9.26 -4.20
CA ARG A 23 1.84 9.62 -4.97
C ARG A 23 2.66 10.71 -4.31
N ASP A 24 2.00 11.75 -3.81
CA ASP A 24 2.68 12.99 -3.41
C ASP A 24 2.99 13.08 -1.91
N ARG A 25 2.29 12.29 -1.10
CA ARG A 25 2.42 12.33 0.37
C ARG A 25 2.82 10.99 0.96
N PHE A 26 2.03 9.96 0.70
CA PHE A 26 2.24 8.65 1.33
C PHE A 26 3.55 8.00 0.89
N LEU A 27 3.76 7.84 -0.40
CA LEU A 27 4.95 7.17 -0.92
C LEU A 27 6.24 7.93 -0.59
N PRO A 28 6.31 9.26 -0.76
CA PRO A 28 7.52 9.98 -0.35
C PRO A 28 7.82 9.82 1.14
N ALA A 29 6.82 9.85 2.00
CA ALA A 29 7.01 9.67 3.44
C ALA A 29 7.51 8.25 3.76
N ALA A 30 7.06 7.24 3.00
CA ALA A 30 7.47 5.85 3.20
C ALA A 30 8.97 5.65 2.98
N HIS A 31 9.60 6.47 2.13
CA HIS A 31 11.04 6.40 1.88
C HIS A 31 11.86 6.63 3.15
N GLY A 32 11.31 7.29 4.16
CA GLY A 32 11.98 7.51 5.43
C GLY A 32 11.89 6.34 6.40
N ILE A 33 11.13 5.28 6.08
CA ILE A 33 10.97 4.13 6.96
C ILE A 33 12.16 3.19 6.79
N PRO A 34 12.92 2.87 7.85
CA PRO A 34 14.01 1.90 7.74
C PRO A 34 13.51 0.56 7.22
N GLY A 35 14.21 0.02 6.23
CA GLY A 35 13.85 -1.27 5.63
C GLY A 35 12.78 -1.21 4.55
N TYR A 36 12.28 -0.02 4.22
CA TYR A 36 11.34 0.13 3.10
C TYR A 36 12.06 -0.10 1.78
N LEU A 37 11.50 -0.95 0.92
CA LEU A 37 12.12 -1.34 -0.34
C LEU A 37 11.37 -0.82 -1.58
N GLY A 38 10.16 -0.37 -1.42
CA GLY A 38 9.35 0.11 -2.55
C GLY A 38 7.88 -0.19 -2.37
N ALA A 39 7.11 0.17 -3.38
CA ALA A 39 5.66 -0.05 -3.33
C ALA A 39 5.08 -0.16 -4.73
N ARG A 40 3.90 -0.76 -4.79
CA ARG A 40 3.08 -0.79 -5.97
C ARG A 40 1.65 -0.45 -5.55
N VAL A 41 1.02 0.44 -6.28
CA VAL A 41 -0.37 0.82 -6.06
C VAL A 41 -1.18 0.40 -7.29
N SER A 42 -2.25 -0.33 -7.05
CA SER A 42 -3.16 -0.77 -8.10
C SER A 42 -4.59 -0.40 -7.70
N ARG A 43 -5.47 -0.32 -8.66
CA ARG A 43 -6.88 -0.06 -8.37
C ARG A 43 -7.78 -0.86 -9.27
N ARG A 44 -9.01 -1.09 -8.79
CA ARG A 44 -10.06 -1.70 -9.59
C ARG A 44 -11.39 -1.02 -9.30
N ARG A 45 -12.30 -1.09 -10.26
CA ARG A 45 -13.67 -0.60 -10.08
C ARG A 45 -14.48 -1.64 -9.32
N VAL A 46 -15.20 -1.20 -8.29
CA VAL A 46 -16.12 -2.05 -7.54
C VAL A 46 -17.42 -1.27 -7.38
N GLY A 47 -18.39 -1.56 -8.23
CA GLY A 47 -19.65 -0.81 -8.24
C GLY A 47 -19.41 0.65 -8.59
N ASP A 48 -19.84 1.55 -7.73
CA ASP A 48 -19.65 3.00 -7.87
C ASP A 48 -18.40 3.53 -7.18
N ARG A 49 -17.53 2.63 -6.70
CA ARG A 49 -16.31 2.97 -5.97
C ARG A 49 -15.07 2.45 -6.68
N TRP A 50 -13.93 3.00 -6.29
CA TRP A 50 -12.62 2.50 -6.66
C TRP A 50 -11.97 1.87 -5.45
N GLU A 51 -11.50 0.63 -5.57
CA GLU A 51 -10.69 -0.02 -4.56
C GLU A 51 -9.23 0.12 -4.93
N PHE A 52 -8.47 0.73 -4.04
CA PHE A 52 -7.02 0.85 -4.20
C PHE A 52 -6.35 -0.21 -3.34
N MET A 53 -5.41 -0.92 -3.94
CA MET A 53 -4.58 -1.89 -3.25
C MET A 53 -3.16 -1.35 -3.21
N THR A 54 -2.64 -1.17 -2.01
CA THR A 54 -1.26 -0.72 -1.81
C THR A 54 -0.44 -1.90 -1.32
N VAL A 55 0.61 -2.23 -2.07
CA VAL A 55 1.56 -3.27 -1.70
C VAL A 55 2.88 -2.57 -1.39
N THR A 56 3.26 -2.54 -0.13
CA THR A 56 4.55 -1.99 0.30
C THR A 56 5.51 -3.13 0.60
N LEU A 57 6.76 -2.94 0.22
CA LEU A 57 7.80 -3.96 0.35
C LEU A 57 8.77 -3.56 1.45
N PHE A 58 9.03 -4.48 2.36
CA PHE A 58 9.94 -4.27 3.50
C PHE A 58 10.96 -5.39 3.57
N GLU A 59 12.13 -5.09 4.12
CA GLU A 59 13.19 -6.07 4.28
C GLU A 59 12.77 -7.24 5.18
N SER A 60 12.01 -6.93 6.26
CA SER A 60 11.67 -7.92 7.26
C SER A 60 10.41 -7.52 8.03
N LEU A 61 9.87 -8.46 8.78
CA LEU A 61 8.77 -8.18 9.70
C LEU A 61 9.20 -7.20 10.81
N ASP A 62 10.46 -7.23 11.21
CA ASP A 62 10.96 -6.29 12.20
C ASP A 62 10.93 -4.86 11.72
N SER A 63 11.21 -4.64 10.42
CA SER A 63 11.08 -3.31 9.81
C SER A 63 9.63 -2.82 9.87
N ILE A 64 8.68 -3.71 9.64
CA ILE A 64 7.25 -3.38 9.72
C ILE A 64 6.87 -3.05 11.18
N ARG A 65 7.36 -3.80 12.15
CA ARG A 65 7.07 -3.55 13.58
C ARG A 65 7.61 -2.20 14.04
N ALA A 66 8.77 -1.81 13.55
CA ALA A 66 9.36 -0.51 13.89
C ALA A 66 8.46 0.65 13.47
N PHE A 67 7.70 0.48 12.40
CA PHE A 67 6.81 1.48 11.85
C PHE A 67 5.35 1.30 12.33
N ALA A 68 4.86 0.06 12.40
CA ALA A 68 3.46 -0.24 12.72
C ALA A 68 3.19 -0.54 14.20
N GLY A 69 4.23 -0.76 15.00
CA GLY A 69 4.11 -1.05 16.43
C GLY A 69 3.90 -2.53 16.73
N ASP A 70 3.39 -2.81 17.92
CA ASP A 70 3.29 -4.17 18.46
C ASP A 70 2.34 -5.08 17.66
N ASP A 71 1.35 -4.50 17.00
CA ASP A 71 0.46 -5.24 16.11
C ASP A 71 0.79 -4.85 14.67
N PRO A 72 1.70 -5.59 14.02
CA PRO A 72 2.18 -5.21 12.68
C PRO A 72 1.11 -5.30 11.59
N GLU A 73 0.05 -6.05 11.81
CA GLU A 73 -1.04 -6.17 10.84
C GLU A 73 -2.10 -5.08 10.97
N ARG A 74 -2.02 -4.26 12.01
CA ARG A 74 -2.96 -3.16 12.17
C ARG A 74 -2.70 -2.09 11.13
N ALA A 75 -3.76 -1.64 10.46
CA ALA A 75 -3.66 -0.54 9.51
C ALA A 75 -3.49 0.79 10.23
N HIS A 76 -2.60 1.62 9.70
CA HIS A 76 -2.37 2.98 10.17
C HIS A 76 -2.79 3.94 9.07
N VAL A 77 -3.94 4.56 9.23
CA VAL A 77 -4.52 5.42 8.21
C VAL A 77 -4.36 6.87 8.62
N ALA A 78 -3.61 7.63 7.84
CA ALA A 78 -3.39 9.05 8.10
C ALA A 78 -4.72 9.83 8.05
N PRO A 79 -4.87 10.90 8.86
CA PRO A 79 -6.09 11.71 8.83
C PRO A 79 -6.48 12.20 7.45
N GLN A 80 -5.50 12.59 6.61
CA GLN A 80 -5.75 13.02 5.24
C GLN A 80 -6.35 11.91 4.39
N ALA A 81 -5.89 10.68 4.59
CA ALA A 81 -6.45 9.52 3.88
C ALA A 81 -7.88 9.22 4.36
N ARG A 82 -8.11 9.29 5.68
CA ARG A 82 -9.45 9.05 6.24
C ARG A 82 -10.49 10.00 5.68
N ALA A 83 -10.09 11.23 5.41
CA ALA A 83 -11.00 12.23 4.85
C ALA A 83 -11.46 11.89 3.44
N LEU A 84 -10.67 11.10 2.70
CA LEU A 84 -10.95 10.73 1.32
C LEU A 84 -11.57 9.33 1.20
N LEU A 85 -11.22 8.43 2.10
CA LEU A 85 -11.68 7.04 2.05
C LEU A 85 -13.12 6.90 2.50
N ALA A 86 -13.90 6.12 1.75
CA ALA A 86 -15.26 5.75 2.14
C ALA A 86 -15.25 4.55 3.09
N GLU A 87 -14.27 3.66 2.90
CA GLU A 87 -14.14 2.41 3.64
C GLU A 87 -12.71 1.92 3.49
N TRP A 88 -12.20 1.19 4.45
CA TRP A 88 -10.87 0.59 4.38
C TRP A 88 -10.77 -0.65 5.25
N ASP A 89 -9.79 -1.50 4.94
CA ASP A 89 -9.50 -2.67 5.75
C ASP A 89 -8.77 -2.23 7.04
N GLU A 90 -9.26 -2.68 8.18
CA GLU A 90 -8.64 -2.33 9.47
C GLU A 90 -7.33 -3.09 9.68
N ARG A 91 -7.13 -4.18 8.96
CA ARG A 91 -5.94 -5.00 9.05
C ARG A 91 -5.28 -5.12 7.69
N THR A 92 -3.96 -5.25 7.72
CA THR A 92 -3.15 -5.53 6.54
C THR A 92 -2.87 -7.02 6.46
N ALA A 93 -2.47 -7.50 5.29
CA ALA A 93 -2.00 -8.87 5.10
C ALA A 93 -0.52 -8.84 4.74
N HIS A 94 0.25 -9.73 5.34
CA HIS A 94 1.68 -9.83 5.08
C HIS A 94 1.97 -11.12 4.35
N PHE A 95 2.74 -11.02 3.29
CA PHE A 95 3.11 -12.16 2.44
C PHE A 95 4.62 -12.21 2.29
N GLU A 96 5.15 -13.40 2.29
CA GLU A 96 6.55 -13.64 1.96
C GLU A 96 6.61 -14.11 0.50
N PRO A 97 7.20 -13.30 -0.41
CA PRO A 97 7.33 -13.75 -1.80
C PRO A 97 8.34 -14.90 -1.88
N ILE A 98 7.96 -15.96 -2.59
CA ILE A 98 8.82 -17.13 -2.75
C ILE A 98 9.34 -17.28 -4.17
N PHE A 99 8.63 -16.74 -5.14
CA PHE A 99 9.07 -16.71 -6.54
C PHE A 99 8.72 -15.37 -7.15
N GLU A 100 9.52 -14.98 -8.11
CA GLU A 100 9.19 -13.93 -9.04
C GLU A 100 9.62 -14.39 -10.41
N ASP A 101 8.68 -14.44 -11.35
CA ASP A 101 8.96 -14.82 -12.71
C ASP A 101 8.89 -13.60 -13.62
N ARG A 102 9.96 -13.32 -14.32
CA ARG A 102 10.01 -12.26 -15.31
C ARG A 102 10.55 -12.84 -16.59
N PRO A 103 9.71 -12.99 -17.62
CA PRO A 103 10.20 -13.40 -18.93
C PRO A 103 11.30 -12.46 -19.39
N GLU A 104 12.35 -12.99 -19.97
CA GLU A 104 13.39 -12.15 -20.54
C GLU A 104 12.79 -11.33 -21.67
N THR A 105 12.96 -10.02 -21.55
CA THR A 105 12.63 -9.15 -22.66
C THR A 105 13.80 -9.21 -23.63
N SER A 106 13.52 -9.67 -24.85
CA SER A 106 14.51 -9.63 -25.91
C SER A 106 14.93 -8.18 -26.12
N SER A 107 16.22 -7.92 -26.08
CA SER A 107 16.77 -6.59 -26.32
C SER A 107 17.07 -6.34 -27.80
N ASP A 108 16.57 -7.16 -28.64
CA ASP A 108 16.84 -7.08 -30.08
C ASP A 108 16.21 -5.88 -30.75
#